data_2960ca4940a5af69286009ea0e8e5663
#
_entry.id   2960ca4940a5af69286009ea0e8e5663
#
_cell.length_a   1.000
_cell.length_b   1.000
_cell.length_c   1.000
_cell.angle_alpha   90.00
_cell.angle_beta   90.00
_cell.angle_gamma   90.00
#
_symmetry.space_group_name_H-M   'P 1'
#
loop_
_entity.id
_entity.type
_entity.pdbx_description
1 polymer ?
#
loop_
_entity_poly.entity_id
_entity_poly.type
_entity_poly.pdbx_seq_one_letter_code
_entity_poly.pdbx_strand_id
1 'polypeptide(L)'
;MIEFLALPALACVVLVGIHAYFGLHVLERNVIFVDLALAQVAALGATAAFIAGHPPQSPAAYGYSVVFTLLAAALLASTRRWSARLPQEAQIGVIYVVAAAAALLLVDRAPQGAEHIRQILTGNILTVGWDDVRNAIVLYAGIGIGVPMVTRRFNVPGGLRGWRGWLAEFAFYATFGVVVTSSVAMAGVLLVFAFLIIPAAIGVLCADTFRRRLIIAWAAGTITAIVGLAISYAFDLSTGATLVCAYGVALAIAGVMRLSKLMPTLRWAAAVVLAASGLLVIGFPRADQPLLDALERAWPAVRHVYMDAKVRAIAEEAERYAGRYRDEADRLRALEAERRWKGERMDEQEVRRVASFLKSYNEMTAGESFVMREVRGRARESARWWLGAALLLFAIAIAGSRRAAFRRIVTRDRSTLQP
;
A
#
# COMPACT_ATOMS: atom_id res chain seq x y z
N MET A 1 9.43 -1.15 -24.32
CA MET A 1 8.83 -0.75 -23.03
C MET A 1 7.31 -0.83 -23.06
N ILE A 2 6.64 -0.12 -23.98
CA ILE A 2 5.16 -0.08 -24.03
C ILE A 2 4.58 -1.48 -24.32
N GLU A 3 5.14 -2.24 -25.24
CA GLU A 3 4.67 -3.59 -25.58
C GLU A 3 4.80 -4.58 -24.40
N PHE A 4 5.89 -4.49 -23.63
CA PHE A 4 6.11 -5.36 -22.46
C PHE A 4 5.12 -5.07 -21.33
N LEU A 5 4.80 -3.80 -21.08
CA LEU A 5 3.89 -3.41 -20.00
C LEU A 5 2.41 -3.40 -20.42
N ALA A 6 2.10 -3.48 -21.71
CA ALA A 6 0.72 -3.39 -22.20
C ALA A 6 -0.17 -4.51 -21.66
N LEU A 7 0.30 -5.75 -21.68
CA LEU A 7 -0.46 -6.90 -21.21
C LEU A 7 -0.64 -6.92 -19.68
N PRO A 8 0.41 -6.69 -18.86
CA PRO A 8 0.25 -6.46 -17.42
C PRO A 8 -0.68 -5.29 -17.08
N ALA A 9 -0.60 -4.18 -17.82
CA ALA A 9 -1.49 -3.04 -17.61
C ALA A 9 -2.96 -3.40 -17.91
N LEU A 10 -3.21 -4.12 -19.00
CA LEU A 10 -4.55 -4.61 -19.35
C LEU A 10 -5.07 -5.58 -18.26
N ALA A 11 -4.23 -6.47 -17.76
CA ALA A 11 -4.57 -7.35 -16.65
C ALA A 11 -4.98 -6.55 -15.41
N CYS A 12 -4.20 -5.52 -15.04
CA CYS A 12 -4.54 -4.62 -13.93
C CYS A 12 -5.91 -3.94 -14.13
N VAL A 13 -6.19 -3.42 -15.33
CA VAL A 13 -7.47 -2.76 -15.64
C VAL A 13 -8.64 -3.73 -15.46
N VAL A 14 -8.52 -4.95 -15.97
CA VAL A 14 -9.52 -6.00 -15.86
C VAL A 14 -9.75 -6.41 -14.40
N LEU A 15 -8.66 -6.62 -13.65
CA LEU A 15 -8.72 -6.94 -12.23
C LEU A 15 -9.35 -5.80 -11.42
N VAL A 16 -8.89 -4.56 -11.59
CA VAL A 16 -9.47 -3.39 -10.91
C VAL A 16 -10.96 -3.23 -11.24
N GLY A 17 -11.35 -3.50 -12.49
CA GLY A 17 -12.75 -3.40 -12.93
C GLY A 17 -13.70 -4.22 -12.07
N ILE A 18 -13.44 -5.50 -11.89
CA ILE A 18 -14.29 -6.39 -11.12
C ILE A 18 -14.11 -6.22 -9.61
N HIS A 19 -12.84 -6.03 -9.15
CA HIS A 19 -12.54 -5.92 -7.71
C HIS A 19 -13.09 -4.65 -7.09
N ALA A 20 -13.00 -3.49 -7.76
CA ALA A 20 -13.60 -2.26 -7.27
C ALA A 20 -15.13 -2.37 -7.12
N TYR A 21 -15.80 -3.10 -8.02
CA TYR A 21 -17.23 -3.38 -7.90
C TYR A 21 -17.55 -4.23 -6.66
N PHE A 22 -16.87 -5.36 -6.48
CA PHE A 22 -17.03 -6.19 -5.28
C PHE A 22 -16.60 -5.48 -4.00
N GLY A 23 -15.51 -4.67 -4.06
CA GLY A 23 -15.00 -3.91 -2.94
C GLY A 23 -16.02 -2.94 -2.36
N LEU A 24 -16.79 -2.24 -3.20
CA LEU A 24 -17.88 -1.40 -2.73
C LEU A 24 -18.96 -2.21 -2.01
N HIS A 25 -19.33 -3.40 -2.52
CA HIS A 25 -20.30 -4.25 -1.86
C HIS A 25 -19.79 -4.86 -0.55
N VAL A 26 -18.51 -5.21 -0.50
CA VAL A 26 -17.82 -5.71 0.71
C VAL A 26 -17.78 -4.64 1.80
N LEU A 27 -17.44 -3.39 1.43
CA LEU A 27 -17.46 -2.25 2.36
C LEU A 27 -18.89 -1.95 2.87
N GLU A 28 -19.90 -1.99 2.00
CA GLU A 28 -21.30 -1.77 2.39
C GLU A 28 -21.83 -2.87 3.33
N ARG A 29 -21.31 -4.09 3.22
CA ARG A 29 -21.68 -5.23 4.06
C ARG A 29 -20.88 -5.33 5.37
N ASN A 30 -19.85 -4.52 5.56
CA ASN A 30 -18.89 -4.57 6.68
C ASN A 30 -18.25 -5.97 6.82
N VAL A 31 -17.81 -6.57 5.71
CA VAL A 31 -17.12 -7.88 5.68
C VAL A 31 -15.77 -7.77 4.97
N ILE A 32 -14.95 -6.81 5.40
CA ILE A 32 -13.74 -6.35 4.71
C ILE A 32 -12.73 -7.50 4.49
N PHE A 33 -12.61 -8.41 5.45
CA PHE A 33 -11.59 -9.48 5.40
C PHE A 33 -12.04 -10.76 4.68
N VAL A 34 -13.23 -10.77 4.07
CA VAL A 34 -13.76 -11.97 3.37
C VAL A 34 -12.89 -12.37 2.17
N ASP A 35 -12.29 -11.39 1.50
CA ASP A 35 -11.36 -11.59 0.40
C ASP A 35 -10.12 -12.39 0.86
N LEU A 36 -9.47 -11.94 1.95
CA LEU A 36 -8.31 -12.62 2.51
C LEU A 36 -8.64 -14.07 2.93
N ALA A 37 -9.83 -14.29 3.51
CA ALA A 37 -10.24 -15.63 3.92
C ALA A 37 -10.45 -16.55 2.70
N LEU A 38 -11.16 -16.07 1.68
CA LEU A 38 -11.38 -16.84 0.45
C LEU A 38 -10.07 -17.07 -0.33
N ALA A 39 -9.17 -16.08 -0.38
CA ALA A 39 -7.85 -16.19 -0.98
C ALA A 39 -6.99 -17.26 -0.27
N GLN A 40 -7.00 -17.28 1.08
CA GLN A 40 -6.25 -18.29 1.84
C GLN A 40 -6.84 -19.69 1.66
N VAL A 41 -8.17 -19.82 1.59
CA VAL A 41 -8.80 -21.12 1.29
C VAL A 41 -8.50 -21.57 -0.14
N ALA A 42 -8.47 -20.65 -1.12
CA ALA A 42 -8.03 -20.95 -2.48
C ALA A 42 -6.57 -21.42 -2.51
N ALA A 43 -5.70 -20.75 -1.76
CA ALA A 43 -4.30 -21.12 -1.60
C ALA A 43 -4.13 -22.50 -0.95
N LEU A 44 -4.93 -22.81 0.07
CA LEU A 44 -4.99 -24.13 0.69
C LEU A 44 -5.39 -25.21 -0.34
N GLY A 45 -6.40 -24.92 -1.19
CA GLY A 45 -6.81 -25.80 -2.28
C GLY A 45 -5.68 -26.05 -3.31
N ALA A 46 -4.97 -24.99 -3.73
CA ALA A 46 -3.82 -25.09 -4.62
C ALA A 46 -2.69 -25.91 -3.99
N THR A 47 -2.42 -25.72 -2.70
CA THR A 47 -1.43 -26.49 -1.94
C THR A 47 -1.80 -27.96 -1.83
N ALA A 48 -3.10 -28.26 -1.60
CA ALA A 48 -3.59 -29.64 -1.60
C ALA A 48 -3.39 -30.32 -2.97
N ALA A 49 -3.66 -29.60 -4.06
CA ALA A 49 -3.40 -30.08 -5.42
C ALA A 49 -1.91 -30.36 -5.67
N PHE A 50 -1.04 -29.47 -5.19
CA PHE A 50 0.42 -29.61 -5.31
C PHE A 50 0.92 -30.89 -4.61
N ILE A 51 0.42 -31.17 -3.39
CA ILE A 51 0.74 -32.40 -2.67
C ILE A 51 0.18 -33.64 -3.36
N ALA A 52 -0.99 -33.51 -4.01
CA ALA A 52 -1.56 -34.56 -4.83
C ALA A 52 -0.79 -34.82 -6.16
N GLY A 53 0.33 -34.10 -6.39
CA GLY A 53 1.20 -34.29 -7.54
C GLY A 53 0.81 -33.45 -8.77
N HIS A 54 -0.12 -32.52 -8.65
CA HIS A 54 -0.46 -31.63 -9.75
C HIS A 54 0.47 -30.42 -9.80
N PRO A 55 1.00 -30.04 -10.99
CA PRO A 55 1.85 -28.86 -11.12
C PRO A 55 1.14 -27.58 -10.66
N PRO A 56 1.88 -26.61 -10.05
CA PRO A 56 1.36 -25.27 -9.82
C PRO A 56 0.78 -24.66 -11.10
N GLN A 57 -0.30 -23.87 -11.00
CA GLN A 57 -0.98 -23.22 -12.14
C GLN A 57 -1.63 -24.19 -13.16
N SER A 58 -1.70 -25.50 -12.88
CA SER A 58 -2.42 -26.44 -13.72
C SER A 58 -3.94 -26.26 -13.59
N PRO A 59 -4.73 -26.68 -14.61
CA PRO A 59 -6.20 -26.67 -14.49
C PRO A 59 -6.72 -27.48 -13.30
N ALA A 60 -6.02 -28.54 -12.90
CA ALA A 60 -6.33 -29.31 -11.72
C ALA A 60 -6.13 -28.48 -10.43
N ALA A 61 -5.00 -27.80 -10.30
CA ALA A 61 -4.74 -26.92 -9.14
C ALA A 61 -5.80 -25.80 -9.02
N TYR A 62 -6.20 -25.21 -10.15
CA TYR A 62 -7.29 -24.25 -10.19
C TYR A 62 -8.64 -24.89 -9.75
N GLY A 63 -8.95 -26.10 -10.23
CA GLY A 63 -10.12 -26.85 -9.82
C GLY A 63 -10.20 -27.11 -8.32
N TYR A 64 -9.11 -27.56 -7.71
CA TYR A 64 -9.01 -27.71 -6.25
C TYR A 64 -9.24 -26.39 -5.53
N SER A 65 -8.61 -25.30 -5.97
CA SER A 65 -8.78 -23.97 -5.38
C SER A 65 -10.25 -23.52 -5.42
N VAL A 66 -10.93 -23.71 -6.55
CA VAL A 66 -12.35 -23.35 -6.69
C VAL A 66 -13.22 -24.21 -5.78
N VAL A 67 -13.01 -25.52 -5.70
CA VAL A 67 -13.80 -26.41 -4.83
C VAL A 67 -13.65 -26.00 -3.37
N PHE A 68 -12.42 -25.77 -2.89
CA PHE A 68 -12.17 -25.32 -1.53
C PHE A 68 -12.83 -23.96 -1.26
N THR A 69 -12.77 -23.04 -2.20
CA THR A 69 -13.39 -21.72 -2.10
C THR A 69 -14.92 -21.81 -2.06
N LEU A 70 -15.54 -22.70 -2.84
CA LEU A 70 -17.00 -22.94 -2.80
C LEU A 70 -17.42 -23.54 -1.46
N LEU A 71 -16.64 -24.44 -0.87
CA LEU A 71 -16.87 -24.96 0.47
C LEU A 71 -16.80 -23.84 1.52
N ALA A 72 -15.82 -22.96 1.43
CA ALA A 72 -15.74 -21.80 2.31
C ALA A 72 -16.90 -20.81 2.11
N ALA A 73 -17.33 -20.59 0.88
CA ALA A 73 -18.52 -19.79 0.58
C ALA A 73 -19.79 -20.37 1.20
N ALA A 74 -19.97 -21.69 1.13
CA ALA A 74 -21.09 -22.39 1.77
C ALA A 74 -21.04 -22.29 3.30
N LEU A 75 -19.83 -22.40 3.88
CA LEU A 75 -19.59 -22.22 5.31
C LEU A 75 -19.95 -20.79 5.74
N LEU A 76 -19.42 -19.77 5.04
CA LEU A 76 -19.72 -18.37 5.32
C LEU A 76 -21.22 -18.04 5.21
N ALA A 77 -21.89 -18.55 4.20
CA ALA A 77 -23.33 -18.38 4.07
C ALA A 77 -24.12 -19.03 5.22
N SER A 78 -23.63 -20.16 5.75
CA SER A 78 -24.24 -20.89 6.85
C SER A 78 -24.04 -20.19 8.20
N THR A 79 -22.87 -19.59 8.41
CA THR A 79 -22.51 -18.92 9.67
C THR A 79 -23.24 -17.60 9.90
N ARG A 80 -23.86 -17.02 8.87
CA ARG A 80 -24.71 -15.83 9.02
C ARG A 80 -25.81 -16.01 10.07
N ARG A 81 -26.29 -17.21 10.27
CA ARG A 81 -27.30 -17.52 11.30
C ARG A 81 -26.76 -17.27 12.72
N TRP A 82 -25.47 -17.27 12.92
CA TRP A 82 -24.81 -17.02 14.21
C TRP A 82 -24.37 -15.58 14.41
N SER A 83 -24.57 -14.72 13.40
CA SER A 83 -24.11 -13.32 13.42
C SER A 83 -24.70 -12.49 14.56
N ALA A 84 -25.84 -12.92 15.13
CA ALA A 84 -26.41 -12.29 16.33
C ALA A 84 -25.55 -12.48 17.59
N ARG A 85 -24.71 -13.52 17.64
CA ARG A 85 -23.85 -13.84 18.80
C ARG A 85 -22.36 -13.59 18.52
N LEU A 86 -21.95 -13.78 17.27
CA LEU A 86 -20.55 -13.64 16.86
C LEU A 86 -20.48 -12.76 15.61
N PRO A 87 -19.76 -11.62 15.63
CA PRO A 87 -19.59 -10.75 14.46
C PRO A 87 -19.09 -11.54 13.25
N GLN A 88 -19.61 -11.24 12.07
CA GLN A 88 -19.26 -11.97 10.85
C GLN A 88 -17.77 -11.85 10.52
N GLU A 89 -17.17 -10.72 10.80
CA GLU A 89 -15.72 -10.52 10.62
C GLU A 89 -14.87 -11.45 11.49
N ALA A 90 -15.29 -11.75 12.72
CA ALA A 90 -14.61 -12.73 13.57
C ALA A 90 -14.64 -14.13 12.96
N GLN A 91 -15.77 -14.53 12.37
CA GLN A 91 -15.91 -15.82 11.70
C GLN A 91 -15.02 -15.91 10.46
N ILE A 92 -14.97 -14.83 9.67
CA ILE A 92 -14.08 -14.69 8.50
C ILE A 92 -12.61 -14.78 8.95
N GLY A 93 -12.24 -14.09 10.04
CA GLY A 93 -10.91 -14.16 10.60
C GLY A 93 -10.48 -15.56 11.04
N VAL A 94 -11.40 -16.33 11.65
CA VAL A 94 -11.12 -17.73 12.01
C VAL A 94 -10.89 -18.59 10.77
N ILE A 95 -11.72 -18.47 9.74
CA ILE A 95 -11.54 -19.21 8.48
C ILE A 95 -10.18 -18.87 7.84
N TYR A 96 -9.81 -17.59 7.81
CA TYR A 96 -8.53 -17.12 7.31
C TYR A 96 -7.35 -17.80 8.06
N VAL A 97 -7.33 -17.69 9.39
CA VAL A 97 -6.21 -18.22 10.20
C VAL A 97 -6.11 -19.74 10.09
N VAL A 98 -7.25 -20.45 10.13
CA VAL A 98 -7.27 -21.92 10.00
C VAL A 98 -6.80 -22.35 8.62
N ALA A 99 -7.26 -21.70 7.55
CA ALA A 99 -6.81 -22.01 6.19
C ALA A 99 -5.30 -21.73 6.00
N ALA A 100 -4.79 -20.61 6.51
CA ALA A 100 -3.37 -20.29 6.47
C ALA A 100 -2.53 -21.32 7.23
N ALA A 101 -2.93 -21.68 8.44
CA ALA A 101 -2.24 -22.70 9.25
C ALA A 101 -2.27 -24.07 8.59
N ALA A 102 -3.40 -24.48 8.02
CA ALA A 102 -3.53 -25.74 7.30
C ALA A 102 -2.63 -25.77 6.05
N ALA A 103 -2.56 -24.67 5.30
CA ALA A 103 -1.65 -24.57 4.13
C ALA A 103 -0.19 -24.71 4.56
N LEU A 104 0.24 -24.07 5.66
CA LEU A 104 1.60 -24.22 6.22
C LEU A 104 1.90 -25.67 6.62
N LEU A 105 0.99 -26.32 7.34
CA LEU A 105 1.16 -27.73 7.75
C LEU A 105 1.28 -28.68 6.54
N LEU A 106 0.57 -28.39 5.46
CA LEU A 106 0.68 -29.16 4.23
C LEU A 106 2.02 -28.94 3.54
N VAL A 107 2.48 -27.70 3.49
CA VAL A 107 3.72 -27.30 2.81
C VAL A 107 4.97 -27.81 3.52
N ASP A 108 4.97 -27.91 4.87
CA ASP A 108 6.10 -28.45 5.63
C ASP A 108 6.53 -29.87 5.18
N ARG A 109 5.64 -30.59 4.51
CA ARG A 109 5.90 -31.93 3.97
C ARG A 109 6.27 -31.93 2.49
N ALA A 110 6.28 -30.77 1.83
CA ALA A 110 6.50 -30.66 0.39
C ALA A 110 7.91 -30.11 0.07
N PRO A 111 8.66 -30.71 -0.85
CA PRO A 111 9.88 -30.12 -1.39
C PRO A 111 9.55 -28.72 -1.97
N GLN A 112 10.38 -27.70 -1.67
CA GLN A 112 10.20 -26.32 -2.15
C GLN A 112 8.90 -25.62 -1.68
N GLY A 113 8.29 -26.07 -0.59
CA GLY A 113 7.02 -25.54 -0.11
C GLY A 113 7.05 -24.05 0.23
N ALA A 114 8.16 -23.53 0.78
CA ALA A 114 8.33 -22.11 1.10
C ALA A 114 8.26 -21.22 -0.16
N GLU A 115 8.85 -21.65 -1.27
CA GLU A 115 8.80 -20.92 -2.54
C GLU A 115 7.38 -20.93 -3.12
N HIS A 116 6.68 -22.06 -2.98
CA HIS A 116 5.27 -22.18 -3.40
C HIS A 116 4.38 -21.17 -2.67
N ILE A 117 4.50 -21.07 -1.35
CA ILE A 117 3.76 -20.06 -0.58
C ILE A 117 4.12 -18.64 -1.01
N ARG A 118 5.40 -18.35 -1.19
CA ARG A 118 5.85 -17.04 -1.66
C ARG A 118 5.20 -16.67 -2.99
N GLN A 119 5.18 -17.58 -3.97
CA GLN A 119 4.55 -17.36 -5.28
C GLN A 119 3.06 -17.05 -5.16
N ILE A 120 2.31 -17.77 -4.32
CA ILE A 120 0.89 -17.52 -4.08
C ILE A 120 0.67 -16.13 -3.46
N LEU A 121 1.49 -15.73 -2.51
CA LEU A 121 1.33 -14.44 -1.82
C LEU A 121 1.68 -13.24 -2.71
N THR A 122 2.78 -13.33 -3.44
CA THR A 122 3.29 -12.20 -4.24
C THR A 122 2.73 -12.16 -5.65
N GLY A 123 2.33 -13.33 -6.20
CA GLY A 123 1.91 -13.46 -7.60
C GLY A 123 3.01 -13.03 -8.58
N ASN A 124 2.70 -13.01 -9.86
CA ASN A 124 3.58 -12.45 -10.87
C ASN A 124 2.80 -11.86 -12.06
N ILE A 125 2.25 -10.68 -11.82
CA ILE A 125 1.41 -10.00 -12.83
C ILE A 125 2.19 -9.64 -14.12
N LEU A 126 3.53 -9.58 -14.06
CA LEU A 126 4.36 -9.31 -15.25
C LEU A 126 4.42 -10.48 -16.23
N THR A 127 4.24 -11.71 -15.76
CA THR A 127 4.31 -12.91 -16.59
C THR A 127 2.96 -13.42 -17.06
N VAL A 128 1.90 -12.64 -16.83
CA VAL A 128 0.53 -12.98 -17.26
C VAL A 128 0.47 -13.05 -18.78
N GLY A 129 -0.05 -14.18 -19.30
CA GLY A 129 -0.23 -14.43 -20.72
C GLY A 129 -1.53 -13.85 -21.26
N TRP A 130 -1.63 -13.75 -22.60
CA TRP A 130 -2.86 -13.28 -23.26
C TRP A 130 -4.07 -14.17 -22.95
N ASP A 131 -3.85 -15.49 -22.88
CA ASP A 131 -4.92 -16.43 -22.56
C ASP A 131 -5.49 -16.24 -21.15
N ASP A 132 -4.63 -15.91 -20.17
CA ASP A 132 -5.05 -15.64 -18.81
C ASP A 132 -5.93 -14.38 -18.76
N VAL A 133 -5.51 -13.30 -19.44
CA VAL A 133 -6.27 -12.04 -19.50
C VAL A 133 -7.59 -12.24 -20.22
N ARG A 134 -7.60 -12.95 -21.34
CA ARG A 134 -8.82 -13.28 -22.10
C ARG A 134 -9.82 -14.06 -21.24
N ASN A 135 -9.35 -15.11 -20.57
CA ASN A 135 -10.16 -15.94 -19.71
C ASN A 135 -10.72 -15.13 -18.52
N ALA A 136 -9.92 -14.26 -17.94
CA ALA A 136 -10.37 -13.34 -16.88
C ALA A 136 -11.43 -12.36 -17.40
N ILE A 137 -11.27 -11.77 -18.59
CA ILE A 137 -12.26 -10.87 -19.21
C ILE A 137 -13.61 -11.62 -19.36
N VAL A 138 -13.60 -12.82 -19.94
CA VAL A 138 -14.82 -13.61 -20.16
C VAL A 138 -15.49 -13.96 -18.84
N LEU A 139 -14.72 -14.45 -17.85
CA LEU A 139 -15.21 -14.79 -16.53
C LEU A 139 -15.81 -13.58 -15.80
N TYR A 140 -15.09 -12.45 -15.77
CA TYR A 140 -15.51 -11.27 -15.02
C TYR A 140 -16.65 -10.53 -15.71
N ALA A 141 -16.71 -10.52 -17.05
CA ALA A 141 -17.85 -9.99 -17.77
C ALA A 141 -19.10 -10.83 -17.49
N GLY A 142 -18.99 -12.16 -17.52
CA GLY A 142 -20.09 -13.06 -17.17
C GLY A 142 -20.61 -12.84 -15.75
N ILE A 143 -19.71 -12.74 -14.77
CA ILE A 143 -20.06 -12.47 -13.37
C ILE A 143 -20.60 -11.04 -13.20
N GLY A 144 -19.96 -10.03 -13.81
CA GLY A 144 -20.37 -8.62 -13.71
C GLY A 144 -21.77 -8.36 -14.30
N ILE A 145 -22.18 -9.11 -15.30
CA ILE A 145 -23.54 -9.05 -15.86
C ILE A 145 -24.51 -9.90 -15.03
N GLY A 146 -24.09 -11.09 -14.61
CA GLY A 146 -24.93 -12.05 -13.88
C GLY A 146 -25.28 -11.61 -12.47
N VAL A 147 -24.31 -11.09 -11.70
CA VAL A 147 -24.53 -10.69 -10.30
C VAL A 147 -25.59 -9.59 -10.14
N PRO A 148 -25.61 -8.49 -10.91
CA PRO A 148 -26.67 -7.49 -10.81
C PRO A 148 -28.06 -8.06 -11.19
N MET A 149 -28.13 -9.00 -12.13
CA MET A 149 -29.39 -9.66 -12.46
C MET A 149 -29.92 -10.50 -11.32
N VAL A 150 -29.03 -11.25 -10.67
CA VAL A 150 -29.39 -12.12 -9.53
C VAL A 150 -29.72 -11.26 -8.31
N THR A 151 -28.90 -10.25 -7.97
CA THR A 151 -29.11 -9.41 -6.78
C THR A 151 -30.38 -8.55 -6.89
N ARG A 152 -30.73 -8.02 -8.07
CA ARG A 152 -32.00 -7.31 -8.28
C ARG A 152 -33.21 -8.22 -8.01
N ARG A 153 -33.14 -9.49 -8.36
CA ARG A 153 -34.19 -10.46 -8.14
C ARG A 153 -34.34 -10.92 -6.68
N PHE A 154 -33.26 -10.80 -5.90
CA PHE A 154 -33.18 -11.13 -4.48
C PHE A 154 -33.23 -9.92 -3.53
N ASN A 155 -33.27 -8.69 -4.06
CA ASN A 155 -33.33 -7.47 -3.27
C ASN A 155 -34.77 -7.18 -2.84
N VAL A 156 -35.32 -8.06 -2.00
CA VAL A 156 -36.68 -7.93 -1.42
C VAL A 156 -36.55 -7.09 -0.14
N PRO A 157 -37.35 -6.00 0.02
CA PRO A 157 -37.42 -5.27 1.28
C PRO A 157 -37.81 -6.18 2.44
N GLY A 158 -36.98 -6.25 3.49
CA GLY A 158 -37.23 -7.15 4.63
C GLY A 158 -36.29 -8.36 4.73
N GLY A 159 -35.40 -8.55 3.75
CA GLY A 159 -34.43 -9.65 3.70
C GLY A 159 -35.07 -11.02 3.39
N LEU A 160 -34.35 -11.82 2.61
CA LEU A 160 -34.74 -13.19 2.34
C LEU A 160 -34.47 -14.04 3.59
N ARG A 161 -35.51 -14.73 4.08
CA ARG A 161 -35.42 -15.67 5.22
C ARG A 161 -35.33 -17.13 4.74
N GLY A 162 -34.76 -18.00 5.57
CA GLY A 162 -34.66 -19.41 5.29
C GLY A 162 -33.66 -19.77 4.19
N TRP A 163 -33.95 -20.79 3.39
CA TRP A 163 -33.05 -21.32 2.37
C TRP A 163 -32.77 -20.35 1.22
N ARG A 164 -33.71 -19.48 0.88
CA ARG A 164 -33.55 -18.45 -0.16
C ARG A 164 -32.53 -17.39 0.26
N GLY A 165 -32.55 -17.01 1.56
CA GLY A 165 -31.54 -16.10 2.10
C GLY A 165 -30.14 -16.71 2.12
N TRP A 166 -30.06 -18.00 2.51
CA TRP A 166 -28.81 -18.73 2.45
C TRP A 166 -28.29 -18.85 1.01
N LEU A 167 -29.14 -19.16 0.05
CA LEU A 167 -28.74 -19.26 -1.36
C LEU A 167 -28.24 -17.93 -1.93
N ALA A 168 -28.85 -16.81 -1.56
CA ALA A 168 -28.39 -15.48 -1.98
C ALA A 168 -27.01 -15.13 -1.40
N GLU A 169 -26.77 -15.46 -0.13
CA GLU A 169 -25.44 -15.27 0.49
C GLU A 169 -24.40 -16.22 -0.12
N PHE A 170 -24.76 -17.48 -0.29
CA PHE A 170 -23.89 -18.45 -0.95
C PHE A 170 -23.53 -18.00 -2.37
N ALA A 171 -24.49 -17.55 -3.16
CA ALA A 171 -24.26 -17.07 -4.52
C ALA A 171 -23.31 -15.86 -4.52
N PHE A 172 -23.44 -14.93 -3.55
CA PHE A 172 -22.53 -13.80 -3.41
C PHE A 172 -21.11 -14.27 -3.08
N TYR A 173 -20.94 -15.09 -2.04
CA TYR A 173 -19.59 -15.57 -1.65
C TYR A 173 -18.98 -16.50 -2.68
N ALA A 174 -19.80 -17.33 -3.36
CA ALA A 174 -19.32 -18.23 -4.40
C ALA A 174 -18.83 -17.46 -5.63
N THR A 175 -19.61 -16.49 -6.15
CA THR A 175 -19.20 -15.67 -7.29
C THR A 175 -17.99 -14.82 -6.96
N PHE A 176 -17.97 -14.22 -5.77
CA PHE A 176 -16.83 -13.45 -5.29
C PHE A 176 -15.60 -14.33 -5.11
N GLY A 177 -15.76 -15.52 -4.51
CA GLY A 177 -14.69 -16.48 -4.32
C GLY A 177 -14.07 -16.97 -5.63
N VAL A 178 -14.88 -17.21 -6.67
CA VAL A 178 -14.39 -17.57 -8.01
C VAL A 178 -13.54 -16.42 -8.61
N VAL A 179 -14.01 -15.18 -8.46
CA VAL A 179 -13.22 -14.00 -8.88
C VAL A 179 -11.91 -13.92 -8.12
N VAL A 180 -11.92 -14.03 -6.80
CA VAL A 180 -10.72 -14.00 -5.96
C VAL A 180 -9.75 -15.13 -6.34
N THR A 181 -10.24 -16.36 -6.48
CA THR A 181 -9.40 -17.51 -6.84
C THR A 181 -8.68 -17.31 -8.17
N SER A 182 -9.39 -16.83 -9.21
CA SER A 182 -8.80 -16.56 -10.51
C SER A 182 -7.80 -15.39 -10.46
N SER A 183 -8.11 -14.35 -9.70
CA SER A 183 -7.27 -13.15 -9.58
C SER A 183 -5.99 -13.41 -8.79
N VAL A 184 -6.08 -14.21 -7.72
CA VAL A 184 -4.93 -14.60 -6.89
C VAL A 184 -3.92 -15.41 -7.69
N ALA A 185 -4.38 -16.30 -8.57
CA ALA A 185 -3.51 -17.05 -9.46
C ALA A 185 -2.66 -16.14 -10.39
N MET A 186 -3.21 -14.98 -10.79
CA MET A 186 -2.55 -14.01 -11.68
C MET A 186 -1.70 -12.99 -10.91
N ALA A 187 -2.25 -12.39 -9.86
CA ALA A 187 -1.70 -11.20 -9.21
C ALA A 187 -1.20 -11.44 -7.77
N GLY A 188 -1.50 -12.57 -7.17
CA GLY A 188 -1.20 -12.88 -5.78
C GLY A 188 -2.16 -12.23 -4.78
N VAL A 189 -2.19 -12.78 -3.57
CA VAL A 189 -3.15 -12.41 -2.53
C VAL A 189 -3.05 -10.93 -2.14
N LEU A 190 -1.84 -10.42 -1.93
CA LEU A 190 -1.61 -9.06 -1.46
C LEU A 190 -2.10 -8.00 -2.46
N LEU A 191 -1.84 -8.22 -3.74
CA LEU A 191 -2.22 -7.27 -4.78
C LEU A 191 -3.72 -7.31 -5.07
N VAL A 192 -4.32 -8.49 -5.05
CA VAL A 192 -5.78 -8.67 -5.20
C VAL A 192 -6.53 -7.95 -4.09
N PHE A 193 -6.09 -8.08 -2.83
CA PHE A 193 -6.66 -7.35 -1.70
C PHE A 193 -6.54 -5.83 -1.89
N ALA A 194 -5.39 -5.35 -2.37
CA ALA A 194 -5.19 -3.94 -2.65
C ALA A 194 -6.14 -3.43 -3.76
N PHE A 195 -6.35 -4.19 -4.84
CA PHE A 195 -7.29 -3.87 -5.92
C PHE A 195 -8.75 -3.83 -5.44
N LEU A 196 -9.11 -4.67 -4.47
CA LEU A 196 -10.46 -4.72 -3.92
C LEU A 196 -10.76 -3.52 -3.03
N ILE A 197 -9.93 -3.33 -2.00
CA ILE A 197 -10.26 -2.43 -0.90
C ILE A 197 -9.90 -0.99 -1.21
N ILE A 198 -8.71 -0.74 -1.75
CA ILE A 198 -8.19 0.64 -1.82
C ILE A 198 -8.95 1.50 -2.84
N PRO A 199 -9.21 1.06 -4.08
CA PRO A 199 -10.02 1.83 -5.01
C PRO A 199 -11.44 2.06 -4.50
N ALA A 200 -12.07 1.04 -3.90
CA ALA A 200 -13.40 1.16 -3.32
C ALA A 200 -13.43 2.17 -2.16
N ALA A 201 -12.42 2.16 -1.27
CA ALA A 201 -12.28 3.12 -0.18
C ALA A 201 -12.12 4.55 -0.71
N ILE A 202 -11.29 4.77 -1.75
CA ILE A 202 -11.16 6.07 -2.42
C ILE A 202 -12.52 6.51 -2.98
N GLY A 203 -13.27 5.62 -3.62
CA GLY A 203 -14.60 5.89 -4.13
C GLY A 203 -15.57 6.34 -3.03
N VAL A 204 -15.58 5.64 -1.89
CA VAL A 204 -16.41 5.98 -0.71
C VAL A 204 -16.00 7.32 -0.10
N LEU A 205 -14.70 7.60 -0.01
CA LEU A 205 -14.19 8.88 0.49
C LEU A 205 -14.58 10.07 -0.41
N CYS A 206 -14.68 9.87 -1.72
CA CYS A 206 -14.83 10.96 -2.69
C CYS A 206 -16.27 11.18 -3.19
N ALA A 207 -17.19 10.22 -2.99
CA ALA A 207 -18.55 10.31 -3.51
C ALA A 207 -19.60 9.67 -2.58
N ASP A 208 -20.86 10.12 -2.74
CA ASP A 208 -21.97 9.65 -1.90
C ASP A 208 -22.85 8.61 -2.60
N THR A 209 -22.88 8.59 -3.95
CA THR A 209 -23.71 7.66 -4.72
C THR A 209 -22.89 6.48 -5.25
N PHE A 210 -23.46 5.25 -5.22
CA PHE A 210 -22.80 4.04 -5.68
C PHE A 210 -22.16 4.18 -7.08
N ARG A 211 -22.90 4.75 -8.05
CA ARG A 211 -22.38 4.95 -9.41
C ARG A 211 -21.14 5.84 -9.46
N ARG A 212 -21.16 6.96 -8.71
CA ARG A 212 -20.00 7.88 -8.64
C ARG A 212 -18.84 7.23 -7.90
N ARG A 213 -19.10 6.51 -6.80
CA ARG A 213 -18.09 5.74 -6.07
C ARG A 213 -17.39 4.75 -7.00
N LEU A 214 -18.14 4.01 -7.81
CA LEU A 214 -17.61 3.01 -8.73
C LEU A 214 -16.75 3.65 -9.84
N ILE A 215 -17.21 4.74 -10.46
CA ILE A 215 -16.44 5.46 -11.48
C ILE A 215 -15.12 5.98 -10.92
N ILE A 216 -15.15 6.58 -9.72
CA ILE A 216 -13.95 7.10 -9.06
C ILE A 216 -13.01 5.95 -8.66
N ALA A 217 -13.55 4.85 -8.15
CA ALA A 217 -12.77 3.67 -7.82
C ALA A 217 -12.07 3.08 -9.05
N TRP A 218 -12.76 2.95 -10.17
CA TRP A 218 -12.17 2.50 -11.44
C TRP A 218 -11.07 3.44 -11.94
N ALA A 219 -11.35 4.75 -11.98
CA ALA A 219 -10.39 5.73 -12.44
C ALA A 219 -9.15 5.77 -11.56
N ALA A 220 -9.33 5.92 -10.24
CA ALA A 220 -8.23 5.96 -9.29
C ALA A 220 -7.44 4.64 -9.28
N GLY A 221 -8.15 3.51 -9.28
CA GLY A 221 -7.53 2.18 -9.30
C GLY A 221 -6.69 1.96 -10.57
N THR A 222 -7.24 2.26 -11.74
CA THR A 222 -6.53 2.10 -13.03
C THR A 222 -5.32 3.03 -13.12
N ILE A 223 -5.47 4.31 -12.78
CA ILE A 223 -4.36 5.28 -12.80
C ILE A 223 -3.24 4.82 -11.86
N THR A 224 -3.59 4.44 -10.63
CA THR A 224 -2.60 3.97 -9.65
C THR A 224 -1.89 2.71 -10.11
N ALA A 225 -2.60 1.77 -10.73
CA ALA A 225 -1.99 0.55 -11.28
C ALA A 225 -0.98 0.87 -12.39
N ILE A 226 -1.34 1.73 -13.34
CA ILE A 226 -0.45 2.13 -14.44
C ILE A 226 0.80 2.84 -13.89
N VAL A 227 0.62 3.78 -12.97
CA VAL A 227 1.73 4.49 -12.32
C VAL A 227 2.62 3.53 -11.52
N GLY A 228 2.02 2.62 -10.76
CA GLY A 228 2.76 1.61 -9.99
C GLY A 228 3.56 0.66 -10.87
N LEU A 229 3.00 0.22 -12.02
CA LEU A 229 3.73 -0.58 -13.02
C LEU A 229 4.91 0.19 -13.62
N ALA A 230 4.70 1.46 -13.96
CA ALA A 230 5.77 2.31 -14.51
C ALA A 230 6.91 2.51 -13.49
N ILE A 231 6.59 2.73 -12.21
CA ILE A 231 7.57 2.85 -11.12
C ILE A 231 8.31 1.53 -10.94
N SER A 232 7.60 0.40 -10.87
CA SER A 232 8.20 -0.92 -10.73
C SER A 232 9.22 -1.20 -11.85
N TYR A 233 8.85 -0.89 -13.08
CA TYR A 233 9.73 -1.07 -14.24
C TYR A 233 10.93 -0.11 -14.24
N ALA A 234 10.71 1.18 -13.92
CA ALA A 234 11.77 2.19 -13.95
C ALA A 234 12.85 1.97 -12.88
N PHE A 235 12.48 1.40 -11.73
CA PHE A 235 13.38 1.18 -10.60
C PHE A 235 13.71 -0.29 -10.34
N ASP A 236 13.32 -1.19 -11.26
CA ASP A 236 13.54 -2.66 -11.14
C ASP A 236 13.07 -3.22 -9.78
N LEU A 237 11.88 -2.81 -9.33
CA LEU A 237 11.30 -3.21 -8.06
C LEU A 237 10.31 -4.37 -8.22
N SER A 238 10.10 -5.13 -7.15
CA SER A 238 9.05 -6.16 -7.12
C SER A 238 7.68 -5.53 -7.42
N THR A 239 7.06 -5.96 -8.53
CA THR A 239 5.85 -5.32 -9.08
C THR A 239 4.66 -5.40 -8.13
N GLY A 240 4.40 -6.55 -7.52
CA GLY A 240 3.31 -6.70 -6.57
C GLY A 240 3.43 -5.74 -5.39
N ALA A 241 4.60 -5.71 -4.74
CA ALA A 241 4.85 -4.83 -3.60
C ALA A 241 4.77 -3.34 -3.98
N THR A 242 5.35 -2.96 -5.13
CA THR A 242 5.33 -1.57 -5.62
C THR A 242 3.90 -1.09 -5.89
N LEU A 243 3.07 -1.93 -6.52
CA LEU A 243 1.66 -1.63 -6.75
C LEU A 243 0.90 -1.43 -5.43
N VAL A 244 1.07 -2.32 -4.46
CA VAL A 244 0.43 -2.20 -3.14
C VAL A 244 0.83 -0.90 -2.45
N CYS A 245 2.12 -0.55 -2.45
CA CYS A 245 2.61 0.72 -1.91
C CYS A 245 2.03 1.93 -2.65
N ALA A 246 1.96 1.89 -3.99
CA ALA A 246 1.36 2.95 -4.80
C ALA A 246 -0.12 3.15 -4.45
N TYR A 247 -0.88 2.07 -4.25
CA TYR A 247 -2.26 2.11 -3.77
C TYR A 247 -2.38 2.72 -2.38
N GLY A 248 -1.48 2.38 -1.45
CA GLY A 248 -1.41 2.98 -0.12
C GLY A 248 -1.21 4.50 -0.19
N VAL A 249 -0.29 4.95 -1.03
CA VAL A 249 -0.05 6.39 -1.28
C VAL A 249 -1.28 7.07 -1.89
N ALA A 250 -1.93 6.44 -2.88
CA ALA A 250 -3.14 6.98 -3.50
C ALA A 250 -4.29 7.15 -2.48
N LEU A 251 -4.48 6.17 -1.59
CA LEU A 251 -5.46 6.26 -0.50
C LEU A 251 -5.11 7.39 0.48
N ALA A 252 -3.84 7.52 0.86
CA ALA A 252 -3.38 8.59 1.75
C ALA A 252 -3.64 9.97 1.12
N ILE A 253 -3.35 10.14 -0.17
CA ILE A 253 -3.64 11.37 -0.92
C ILE A 253 -5.16 11.66 -0.92
N ALA A 254 -6.01 10.67 -1.21
CA ALA A 254 -7.45 10.82 -1.18
C ALA A 254 -7.97 11.20 0.22
N GLY A 255 -7.42 10.59 1.27
CA GLY A 255 -7.70 10.93 2.66
C GLY A 255 -7.34 12.36 3.02
N VAL A 256 -6.13 12.79 2.65
CA VAL A 256 -5.67 14.18 2.86
C VAL A 256 -6.54 15.17 2.09
N MET A 257 -6.90 14.88 0.84
CA MET A 257 -7.80 15.72 0.04
C MET A 257 -9.20 15.84 0.69
N ARG A 258 -9.72 14.78 1.28
CA ARG A 258 -10.99 14.80 2.01
C ARG A 258 -10.88 15.62 3.31
N LEU A 259 -9.81 15.37 4.09
CA LEU A 259 -9.50 16.11 5.31
C LEU A 259 -9.32 17.60 5.03
N SER A 260 -8.70 18.00 3.93
CA SER A 260 -8.52 19.39 3.53
C SER A 260 -9.83 20.11 3.21
N LYS A 261 -10.87 19.40 2.78
CA LYS A 261 -12.22 19.94 2.60
C LYS A 261 -13.00 20.08 3.90
N LEU A 262 -12.73 19.22 4.88
CA LEU A 262 -13.41 19.20 6.18
C LEU A 262 -12.71 20.06 7.26
N MET A 263 -11.40 20.36 7.11
CA MET A 263 -10.65 20.97 8.20
C MET A 263 -9.92 22.26 7.77
N PRO A 264 -10.38 23.41 8.23
CA PRO A 264 -9.50 24.58 8.42
C PRO A 264 -8.30 24.26 9.34
N THR A 265 -8.41 23.21 10.18
CA THR A 265 -7.40 22.77 11.17
C THR A 265 -6.08 22.27 10.54
N LEU A 266 -6.06 21.64 9.36
CA LEU A 266 -4.80 21.18 8.74
C LEU A 266 -3.92 22.37 8.30
N ARG A 267 -4.54 23.46 7.87
CA ARG A 267 -3.83 24.73 7.59
C ARG A 267 -3.25 25.32 8.87
N TRP A 268 -4.05 25.34 9.94
CA TRP A 268 -3.57 25.79 11.23
C TRP A 268 -2.48 24.88 11.78
N ALA A 269 -2.61 23.55 11.63
CA ALA A 269 -1.55 22.60 11.99
C ALA A 269 -0.28 22.86 11.20
N ALA A 270 -0.34 23.01 9.88
CA ALA A 270 0.82 23.36 9.05
C ALA A 270 1.43 24.72 9.42
N ALA A 271 0.58 25.73 9.67
CA ALA A 271 1.02 27.03 10.12
C ALA A 271 1.67 26.98 11.51
N VAL A 272 1.14 26.18 12.43
CA VAL A 272 1.72 25.96 13.78
C VAL A 272 3.05 25.25 13.68
N VAL A 273 3.20 24.21 12.85
CA VAL A 273 4.46 23.47 12.64
C VAL A 273 5.52 24.40 12.05
N LEU A 274 5.17 25.22 11.05
CA LEU A 274 6.09 26.20 10.47
C LEU A 274 6.47 27.28 11.46
N ALA A 275 5.52 27.80 12.23
CA ALA A 275 5.77 28.81 13.27
C ALA A 275 6.67 28.25 14.38
N ALA A 276 6.38 27.04 14.87
CA ALA A 276 7.21 26.35 15.86
C ALA A 276 8.64 26.13 15.34
N SER A 277 8.79 25.67 14.08
CA SER A 277 10.11 25.52 13.45
C SER A 277 10.84 26.85 13.32
N GLY A 278 10.17 27.92 12.94
CA GLY A 278 10.74 29.26 12.88
C GLY A 278 11.24 29.74 14.24
N LEU A 279 10.45 29.56 15.29
CA LEU A 279 10.84 29.90 16.66
C LEU A 279 11.99 29.04 17.18
N LEU A 280 12.02 27.73 16.85
CA LEU A 280 13.13 26.82 17.18
C LEU A 280 14.44 27.26 16.51
N VAL A 281 14.40 27.64 15.25
CA VAL A 281 15.58 28.16 14.54
C VAL A 281 16.09 29.46 15.18
N ILE A 282 15.22 30.34 15.62
CA ILE A 282 15.62 31.60 16.28
C ILE A 282 16.19 31.34 17.68
N GLY A 283 15.50 30.54 18.49
CA GLY A 283 15.84 30.31 19.90
C GLY A 283 16.96 29.29 20.11
N PHE A 284 16.93 28.21 19.33
CA PHE A 284 17.83 27.06 19.47
C PHE A 284 18.41 26.62 18.12
N PRO A 285 19.21 27.45 17.43
CA PRO A 285 19.67 27.19 16.07
C PRO A 285 20.57 25.96 15.95
N ARG A 286 21.27 25.57 17.02
CA ARG A 286 22.14 24.39 17.07
C ARG A 286 21.43 23.09 17.41
N ALA A 287 20.17 23.18 17.89
CA ALA A 287 19.37 21.99 18.17
C ALA A 287 18.92 21.31 16.87
N ASP A 288 18.51 20.05 16.98
CA ASP A 288 17.93 19.32 15.86
C ASP A 288 16.67 20.04 15.34
N GLN A 289 16.61 20.24 14.03
CA GLN A 289 15.55 20.95 13.34
C GLN A 289 14.81 19.98 12.40
N PRO A 290 13.89 19.14 12.90
CA PRO A 290 13.36 18.01 12.12
C PRO A 290 12.69 18.41 10.81
N LEU A 291 12.00 19.57 10.75
CA LEU A 291 11.38 20.06 9.53
C LEU A 291 12.45 20.51 8.53
N LEU A 292 13.46 21.27 8.97
CA LEU A 292 14.53 21.77 8.12
C LEU A 292 15.41 20.62 7.62
N ASP A 293 15.70 19.64 8.48
CA ASP A 293 16.45 18.43 8.14
C ASP A 293 15.68 17.55 7.13
N ALA A 294 14.37 17.48 7.24
CA ALA A 294 13.53 16.79 6.27
C ALA A 294 13.50 17.51 4.92
N LEU A 295 13.40 18.85 4.92
CA LEU A 295 13.47 19.66 3.71
C LEU A 295 14.82 19.57 3.01
N GLU A 296 15.93 19.58 3.74
CA GLU A 296 17.27 19.42 3.19
C GLU A 296 17.50 18.03 2.57
N ARG A 297 16.90 16.99 3.14
CA ARG A 297 16.93 15.63 2.57
C ARG A 297 16.11 15.53 1.29
N ALA A 298 14.91 16.13 1.29
CA ALA A 298 14.01 16.10 0.13
C ALA A 298 14.50 17.03 -1.00
N TRP A 299 15.16 18.14 -0.64
CA TRP A 299 15.59 19.17 -1.57
C TRP A 299 16.97 19.73 -1.16
N PRO A 300 18.08 19.11 -1.60
CA PRO A 300 19.43 19.51 -1.22
C PRO A 300 19.77 20.98 -1.55
N ALA A 301 19.10 21.55 -2.56
CA ALA A 301 19.27 22.97 -2.91
C ALA A 301 18.93 23.95 -1.77
N VAL A 302 18.15 23.53 -0.77
CA VAL A 302 17.84 24.35 0.42
C VAL A 302 19.11 24.71 1.18
N ARG A 303 20.15 23.87 1.16
CA ARG A 303 21.45 24.14 1.78
C ARG A 303 22.15 25.38 1.18
N HIS A 304 21.92 25.66 -0.11
CA HIS A 304 22.48 26.84 -0.78
C HIS A 304 21.92 28.16 -0.25
N VAL A 305 20.74 28.11 0.36
CA VAL A 305 20.06 29.31 0.85
C VAL A 305 20.75 29.88 2.09
N TYR A 306 21.29 29.04 2.98
CA TYR A 306 21.81 29.46 4.26
C TYR A 306 23.25 29.00 4.57
N MET A 307 23.85 28.15 3.71
CA MET A 307 25.25 27.71 3.85
C MET A 307 26.15 28.37 2.82
N ASP A 308 27.26 28.95 3.27
CA ASP A 308 28.32 29.41 2.39
C ASP A 308 29.00 28.24 1.65
N ALA A 309 29.62 28.54 0.50
CA ALA A 309 30.24 27.51 -0.34
C ALA A 309 31.29 26.67 0.41
N LYS A 310 32.09 27.27 1.29
CA LYS A 310 33.08 26.55 2.10
C LYS A 310 32.43 25.61 3.12
N VAL A 311 31.43 26.11 3.82
CA VAL A 311 30.67 25.34 4.85
C VAL A 311 29.95 24.18 4.22
N ARG A 312 29.37 24.38 3.04
CA ARG A 312 28.69 23.36 2.27
C ARG A 312 29.67 22.28 1.80
N ALA A 313 30.83 22.63 1.29
CA ALA A 313 31.84 21.67 0.88
C ALA A 313 32.27 20.74 2.02
N ILE A 314 32.44 21.25 3.24
CA ILE A 314 32.77 20.46 4.42
C ILE A 314 31.59 19.50 4.77
N ALA A 315 30.36 20.00 4.72
CA ALA A 315 29.19 19.18 4.99
C ALA A 315 29.01 18.06 3.97
N GLU A 316 29.22 18.33 2.68
CA GLU A 316 29.16 17.35 1.59
C GLU A 316 30.30 16.34 1.65
N GLU A 317 31.49 16.77 2.10
CA GLU A 317 32.62 15.88 2.31
C GLU A 317 32.35 14.90 3.46
N ALA A 318 31.87 15.39 4.60
CA ALA A 318 31.49 14.56 5.74
C ALA A 318 30.35 13.60 5.36
N GLU A 319 29.38 14.04 4.58
CA GLU A 319 28.28 13.19 4.09
C GLU A 319 28.80 12.07 3.18
N ARG A 320 29.76 12.35 2.29
CA ARG A 320 30.39 11.34 1.42
C ARG A 320 31.19 10.31 2.22
N TYR A 321 31.97 10.74 3.21
CA TYR A 321 32.73 9.82 4.05
C TYR A 321 31.81 8.97 4.92
N ALA A 322 30.79 9.56 5.56
CA ALA A 322 29.79 8.83 6.31
C ALA A 322 29.07 7.79 5.45
N GLY A 323 28.78 8.11 4.18
CA GLY A 323 28.22 7.17 3.20
C GLY A 323 29.15 6.00 2.92
N ARG A 324 30.42 6.27 2.60
CA ARG A 324 31.41 5.21 2.34
C ARG A 324 31.57 4.25 3.52
N TYR A 325 31.71 4.77 4.73
CA TYR A 325 31.85 3.92 5.93
C TYR A 325 30.61 3.09 6.19
N ARG A 326 29.42 3.63 5.89
CA ARG A 326 28.17 2.87 5.99
C ARG A 326 28.10 1.76 4.94
N ASP A 327 28.46 2.05 3.70
CA ASP A 327 28.48 1.08 2.61
C ASP A 327 29.45 -0.08 2.90
N GLU A 328 30.64 0.21 3.46
CA GLU A 328 31.59 -0.83 3.87
C GLU A 328 31.06 -1.68 5.04
N ALA A 329 30.42 -1.04 6.03
CA ALA A 329 29.78 -1.76 7.12
C ALA A 329 28.66 -2.67 6.60
N ASP A 330 27.86 -2.21 5.64
CA ASP A 330 26.76 -2.99 5.06
C ASP A 330 27.29 -4.13 4.20
N ARG A 331 28.40 -3.94 3.45
CA ARG A 331 29.08 -5.02 2.71
C ARG A 331 29.58 -6.11 3.66
N LEU A 332 30.19 -5.74 4.79
CA LEU A 332 30.63 -6.74 5.77
C LEU A 332 29.47 -7.52 6.39
N ARG A 333 28.36 -6.84 6.71
CA ARG A 333 27.14 -7.48 7.18
C ARG A 333 26.55 -8.43 6.14
N ALA A 334 26.55 -8.04 4.87
CA ALA A 334 26.06 -8.87 3.78
C ALA A 334 26.91 -10.12 3.58
N LEU A 335 28.25 -10.00 3.63
CA LEU A 335 29.17 -11.13 3.56
C LEU A 335 29.01 -12.09 4.75
N GLU A 336 28.84 -11.56 5.96
CA GLU A 336 28.55 -12.39 7.14
C GLU A 336 27.22 -13.16 6.98
N ALA A 337 26.19 -12.46 6.52
CA ALA A 337 24.87 -13.06 6.28
C ALA A 337 24.92 -14.14 5.20
N GLU A 338 25.64 -13.90 4.09
CA GLU A 338 25.79 -14.87 3.01
C GLU A 338 26.51 -16.14 3.47
N ARG A 339 27.62 -16.03 4.22
CA ARG A 339 28.34 -17.18 4.77
C ARG A 339 27.47 -17.98 5.73
N ARG A 340 26.74 -17.28 6.61
CA ARG A 340 25.79 -17.92 7.53
C ARG A 340 24.69 -18.68 6.79
N TRP A 341 24.21 -18.11 5.69
CA TRP A 341 23.20 -18.73 4.83
C TRP A 341 23.73 -20.00 4.12
N LYS A 342 25.00 -19.98 3.70
CA LYS A 342 25.67 -21.15 3.09
C LYS A 342 26.04 -22.23 4.10
N GLY A 343 25.76 -22.04 5.39
CA GLY A 343 26.11 -22.98 6.46
C GLY A 343 27.63 -23.04 6.78
N GLU A 344 28.41 -22.09 6.25
CA GLU A 344 29.83 -21.95 6.55
C GLU A 344 30.00 -21.38 7.94
N ARG A 345 30.60 -22.16 8.87
CA ARG A 345 30.94 -21.69 10.22
C ARG A 345 32.17 -20.80 10.13
N MET A 346 32.01 -19.53 10.49
CA MET A 346 33.15 -18.61 10.66
C MET A 346 33.94 -19.03 11.91
N ASP A 347 35.26 -19.01 11.82
CA ASP A 347 36.13 -19.18 12.97
C ASP A 347 35.95 -18.01 13.96
N GLU A 348 36.15 -18.30 15.25
CA GLU A 348 35.96 -17.31 16.32
C GLU A 348 36.85 -16.07 16.16
N GLN A 349 38.05 -16.27 15.55
CA GLN A 349 38.94 -15.15 15.20
C GLN A 349 38.39 -14.29 14.08
N GLU A 350 37.80 -14.90 13.05
CA GLU A 350 37.15 -14.16 11.96
C GLU A 350 35.94 -13.37 12.45
N VAL A 351 35.10 -13.96 13.29
CA VAL A 351 33.97 -13.26 13.91
C VAL A 351 34.42 -12.04 14.69
N ARG A 352 35.46 -12.18 15.52
CA ARG A 352 36.04 -11.06 16.30
C ARG A 352 36.59 -9.97 15.36
N ARG A 353 37.26 -10.35 14.27
CA ARG A 353 37.81 -9.42 13.28
C ARG A 353 36.71 -8.63 12.59
N VAL A 354 35.66 -9.30 12.08
CA VAL A 354 34.51 -8.64 11.44
C VAL A 354 33.82 -7.70 12.43
N ALA A 355 33.57 -8.14 13.65
CA ALA A 355 32.97 -7.30 14.70
C ALA A 355 33.81 -6.05 14.99
N SER A 356 35.14 -6.16 15.03
CA SER A 356 36.07 -5.03 15.21
C SER A 356 35.98 -4.03 14.07
N PHE A 357 35.97 -4.50 12.80
CA PHE A 357 35.81 -3.62 11.66
C PHE A 357 34.46 -2.93 11.62
N LEU A 358 33.36 -3.67 11.88
CA LEU A 358 32.02 -3.08 11.97
C LEU A 358 31.96 -2.00 13.06
N LYS A 359 32.56 -2.23 14.22
CA LYS A 359 32.65 -1.23 15.27
C LYS A 359 33.40 0.02 14.80
N SER A 360 34.59 -0.13 14.19
CA SER A 360 35.37 0.99 13.62
C SER A 360 34.59 1.79 12.60
N TYR A 361 33.93 1.13 11.63
CA TYR A 361 33.13 1.85 10.62
C TYR A 361 31.93 2.58 11.22
N ASN A 362 31.28 1.99 12.21
CA ASN A 362 30.18 2.67 12.93
C ASN A 362 30.68 3.91 13.71
N GLU A 363 31.86 3.84 14.35
CA GLU A 363 32.47 4.96 15.05
C GLU A 363 32.88 6.08 14.08
N MET A 364 33.48 5.73 12.93
CA MET A 364 33.81 6.69 11.87
C MET A 364 32.53 7.35 11.31
N THR A 365 31.49 6.60 11.04
CA THR A 365 30.19 7.12 10.60
C THR A 365 29.57 8.07 11.63
N ALA A 366 29.68 7.76 12.91
CA ALA A 366 29.22 8.61 14.00
C ALA A 366 30.01 9.90 14.08
N GLY A 367 31.35 9.84 13.91
CA GLY A 367 32.25 11.00 13.87
C GLY A 367 31.89 11.97 12.73
N GLU A 368 31.75 11.48 11.50
CA GLU A 368 31.37 12.30 10.35
C GLU A 368 29.95 12.89 10.51
N SER A 369 29.03 12.11 11.07
CA SER A 369 27.70 12.59 11.39
C SER A 369 27.69 13.70 12.44
N PHE A 370 28.64 13.67 13.39
CA PHE A 370 28.84 14.74 14.36
C PHE A 370 29.36 16.00 13.69
N VAL A 371 30.40 15.89 12.84
CA VAL A 371 30.95 17.02 12.06
C VAL A 371 29.82 17.66 11.25
N MET A 372 29.01 16.88 10.57
CA MET A 372 27.91 17.37 9.75
C MET A 372 26.87 18.13 10.60
N ARG A 373 26.52 17.63 11.81
CA ARG A 373 25.59 18.33 12.72
C ARG A 373 26.16 19.65 13.20
N GLU A 374 27.45 19.68 13.60
CA GLU A 374 28.10 20.88 14.10
C GLU A 374 28.19 21.95 13.02
N VAL A 375 28.57 21.57 11.80
CA VAL A 375 28.69 22.48 10.65
C VAL A 375 27.31 23.06 10.29
N ARG A 376 26.25 22.24 10.26
CA ARG A 376 24.89 22.70 10.06
C ARG A 376 24.40 23.62 11.16
N GLY A 377 24.69 23.26 12.42
CA GLY A 377 24.33 24.07 13.58
C GLY A 377 24.91 25.48 13.51
N ARG A 378 26.19 25.62 13.17
CA ARG A 378 26.86 26.92 12.99
C ARG A 378 26.29 27.72 11.82
N ALA A 379 26.02 27.08 10.71
CA ALA A 379 25.39 27.73 9.55
C ALA A 379 23.98 28.25 9.88
N ARG A 380 23.17 27.48 10.60
CA ARG A 380 21.84 27.89 11.06
C ARG A 380 21.92 29.05 12.08
N GLU A 381 22.91 29.03 12.94
CA GLU A 381 23.13 30.09 13.92
C GLU A 381 23.42 31.43 13.23
N SER A 382 24.27 31.44 12.18
CA SER A 382 24.53 32.67 11.40
C SER A 382 23.28 33.15 10.64
N ALA A 383 22.42 32.25 10.21
CA ALA A 383 21.21 32.55 9.44
C ALA A 383 19.92 32.66 10.30
N ARG A 384 20.00 32.49 11.62
CA ARG A 384 18.84 32.27 12.52
C ARG A 384 17.72 33.30 12.39
N TRP A 385 18.07 34.59 12.26
CA TRP A 385 17.08 35.64 12.22
C TRP A 385 16.27 35.67 10.94
N TRP A 386 16.93 35.65 9.79
CA TRP A 386 16.22 35.75 8.53
C TRP A 386 15.57 34.41 8.13
N LEU A 387 16.20 33.25 8.44
CA LEU A 387 15.64 31.93 8.19
C LEU A 387 14.39 31.67 9.06
N GLY A 388 14.48 32.03 10.35
CA GLY A 388 13.33 31.95 11.24
C GLY A 388 12.20 32.91 10.86
N ALA A 389 12.54 34.15 10.47
CA ALA A 389 11.56 35.10 9.97
C ALA A 389 10.86 34.63 8.70
N ALA A 390 11.60 34.03 7.75
CA ALA A 390 11.02 33.45 6.54
C ALA A 390 10.00 32.36 6.87
N LEU A 391 10.33 31.41 7.76
CA LEU A 391 9.41 30.35 8.18
C LEU A 391 8.15 30.92 8.88
N LEU A 392 8.30 31.96 9.71
CA LEU A 392 7.17 32.64 10.35
C LEU A 392 6.29 33.38 9.33
N LEU A 393 6.86 34.04 8.32
CA LEU A 393 6.10 34.67 7.24
C LEU A 393 5.33 33.65 6.41
N PHE A 394 5.92 32.50 6.10
CA PHE A 394 5.22 31.38 5.44
C PHE A 394 4.07 30.85 6.29
N ALA A 395 4.26 30.70 7.60
CA ALA A 395 3.20 30.30 8.52
C ALA A 395 2.02 31.30 8.49
N ILE A 396 2.30 32.60 8.53
CA ILE A 396 1.28 33.68 8.45
C ILE A 396 0.58 33.66 7.09
N ALA A 397 1.31 33.47 5.98
CA ALA A 397 0.74 33.43 4.64
C ALA A 397 -0.21 32.23 4.49
N ILE A 398 0.16 31.04 5.00
CA ILE A 398 -0.69 29.85 5.00
C ILE A 398 -1.93 30.07 5.89
N ALA A 399 -1.80 30.66 7.05
CA ALA A 399 -2.91 30.97 7.93
C ALA A 399 -3.87 32.01 7.32
N GLY A 400 -3.34 33.02 6.59
CA GLY A 400 -4.09 34.19 6.05
C GLY A 400 -4.82 33.97 4.72
N SER A 401 -4.45 32.96 3.94
CA SER A 401 -4.82 32.83 2.51
C SER A 401 -6.32 32.69 2.20
N ARG A 402 -7.18 32.44 3.19
CA ARG A 402 -8.65 32.36 2.99
C ARG A 402 -9.40 33.68 3.20
N ARG A 403 -8.82 34.67 3.87
CA ARG A 403 -9.51 35.95 4.05
C ARG A 403 -9.72 36.71 2.75
N ALA A 404 -8.85 36.53 1.77
CA ALA A 404 -8.96 37.16 0.46
C ALA A 404 -10.04 36.49 -0.44
N ALA A 405 -10.23 35.18 -0.36
CA ALA A 405 -11.25 34.46 -1.17
C ALA A 405 -12.69 34.72 -0.64
N PHE A 406 -12.86 34.76 0.68
CA PHE A 406 -14.19 35.04 1.29
C PHE A 406 -14.64 36.48 1.04
N ARG A 407 -13.73 37.45 1.08
CA ARG A 407 -14.08 38.85 0.72
C ARG A 407 -14.53 38.98 -0.76
N ARG A 408 -13.95 38.25 -1.69
CA ARG A 408 -14.38 38.30 -3.11
C ARG A 408 -15.75 37.68 -3.37
N ILE A 409 -16.17 36.68 -2.58
CA ILE A 409 -17.51 36.08 -2.68
C ILE A 409 -18.55 37.03 -2.08
N VAL A 410 -18.29 37.61 -0.92
CA VAL A 410 -19.23 38.54 -0.24
C VAL A 410 -19.37 39.87 -0.99
N THR A 411 -18.33 40.36 -1.68
CA THR A 411 -18.41 41.58 -2.49
C THR A 411 -19.09 41.35 -3.85
N ARG A 412 -19.08 40.15 -4.40
CA ARG A 412 -19.73 39.80 -5.67
C ARG A 412 -21.25 39.63 -5.50
N ASP A 413 -21.70 39.20 -4.31
CA ASP A 413 -23.13 39.03 -4.02
C ASP A 413 -23.85 40.35 -3.72
N ARG A 414 -23.11 41.41 -3.30
CA ARG A 414 -23.66 42.74 -3.10
C ARG A 414 -23.84 43.59 -4.37
N SER A 415 -23.15 43.19 -5.47
CA SER A 415 -23.29 43.93 -6.74
C SER A 415 -24.44 43.40 -7.62
N THR A 416 -25.11 42.32 -7.23
CA THR A 416 -26.27 41.73 -7.96
C THR A 416 -27.61 42.02 -7.27
N LEU A 417 -27.63 42.81 -6.18
CA LEU A 417 -28.85 43.18 -5.43
C LEU A 417 -29.09 44.71 -5.38
N GLN A 418 -28.72 45.45 -6.41
CA GLN A 418 -29.25 46.80 -6.60
C GLN A 418 -30.17 46.82 -7.82
N PRO A 419 -31.38 47.40 -7.66
CA PRO A 419 -32.45 47.38 -8.65
C PRO A 419 -32.17 48.21 -9.90
#